data_863d4f9bbd33178e7e40a60bc9666b5e
#
_entry.id   863d4f9bbd33178e7e40a60bc9666b5e
#
_cell.length_a   1.000
_cell.length_b   1.000
_cell.length_c   1.000
_cell.angle_alpha   90.00
_cell.angle_beta   90.00
_cell.angle_gamma   90.00
#
_symmetry.space_group_name_H-M   'P 1'
#
loop_
_entity.id
_entity.type
_entity.pdbx_description
1 polymer ?
#
loop_
_entity_poly.entity_id
_entity_poly.type
_entity_poly.pdbx_seq_one_letter_code
_entity_poly.pdbx_strand_id
1 'polypeptide(L)'
;MKLKILVKIVEKLLGMTDSGDEPRADMFLPDRLLAMSIVFLAGGIVSIALAIINSVTWVLGVVICFAFGIAALLCWKNQSIRIVSDEQFTYTTMFGKTRTYSFSDIQGLRRNQDSLTLFVANEKVHIESMAILSERLVERIDNALEKIN
;
A
#
# COMPACT_ATOMS: atom_id res chain seq x y z
N MET A 1 27.01 9.56 -6.16
CA MET A 1 27.56 8.48 -5.31
C MET A 1 27.06 8.55 -3.85
N LYS A 2 27.00 9.73 -3.26
CA LYS A 2 26.51 9.92 -1.87
C LYS A 2 25.01 9.59 -1.67
N LEU A 3 24.17 9.82 -2.68
CA LEU A 3 22.73 9.56 -2.60
C LEU A 3 22.39 8.06 -2.49
N LYS A 4 23.10 7.19 -3.24
CA LYS A 4 22.94 5.73 -3.17
C LYS A 4 23.36 5.15 -1.82
N ILE A 5 24.35 5.75 -1.17
CA ILE A 5 24.80 5.33 0.15
C ILE A 5 23.79 5.75 1.20
N LEU A 6 23.21 6.94 1.08
CA LEU A 6 22.20 7.47 1.99
C LEU A 6 20.90 6.64 1.88
N VAL A 7 20.47 6.29 0.68
CA VAL A 7 19.33 5.40 0.44
C VAL A 7 19.58 4.02 1.07
N LYS A 8 20.76 3.41 0.87
CA LYS A 8 21.12 2.13 1.51
C LYS A 8 21.17 2.20 3.03
N ILE A 9 21.63 3.32 3.60
CA ILE A 9 21.67 3.51 5.05
C ILE A 9 20.25 3.65 5.60
N VAL A 10 19.38 4.40 4.90
CA VAL A 10 17.96 4.55 5.26
C VAL A 10 17.23 3.21 5.14
N GLU A 11 17.44 2.45 4.08
CA GLU A 11 16.92 1.09 3.91
C GLU A 11 17.35 0.16 5.05
N LYS A 12 18.62 0.23 5.45
CA LYS A 12 19.18 -0.57 6.54
C LYS A 12 18.68 -0.15 7.93
N LEU A 13 18.51 1.15 8.16
CA LEU A 13 18.00 1.71 9.42
C LEU A 13 16.51 1.44 9.63
N LEU A 14 15.74 1.40 8.54
CA LEU A 14 14.31 1.11 8.57
C LEU A 14 13.99 -0.39 8.58
N GLY A 15 15.00 -1.26 8.64
CA GLY A 15 14.80 -2.71 8.59
C GLY A 15 14.25 -3.20 7.26
N MET A 16 14.43 -2.41 6.20
CA MET A 16 14.05 -2.72 4.83
C MET A 16 15.11 -3.54 4.12
N THR A 17 16.02 -4.16 4.87
CA THR A 17 16.93 -5.15 4.30
C THR A 17 16.04 -6.27 3.83
N ASP A 18 16.02 -6.44 2.55
CA ASP A 18 15.51 -7.59 1.83
C ASP A 18 16.07 -8.86 2.50
N SER A 19 15.42 -9.30 3.55
CA SER A 19 15.55 -10.65 4.04
C SER A 19 14.72 -11.47 3.04
N GLY A 20 15.38 -11.77 1.93
CA GLY A 20 14.81 -12.48 0.83
C GLY A 20 14.48 -13.90 1.20
N ASP A 21 13.36 -14.15 1.83
CA ASP A 21 12.88 -15.51 1.92
C ASP A 21 11.37 -15.67 2.15
N GLU A 22 10.56 -14.62 2.33
CA GLU A 22 9.12 -14.77 2.16
C GLU A 22 8.48 -13.45 1.76
N PRO A 23 7.64 -13.42 0.71
CA PRO A 23 6.87 -12.24 0.38
C PRO A 23 6.00 -11.88 1.59
N ARG A 24 6.09 -10.65 2.07
CA ARG A 24 5.34 -10.15 3.23
C ARG A 24 3.84 -10.45 3.15
N ALA A 25 3.32 -10.57 1.93
CA ALA A 25 1.95 -10.91 1.59
C ALA A 25 1.87 -11.26 0.10
N ASP A 26 0.74 -11.84 -0.34
CA ASP A 26 0.49 -12.10 -1.76
C ASP A 26 0.16 -10.83 -2.56
N MET A 27 -0.29 -9.78 -1.88
CA MET A 27 -0.35 -8.40 -2.38
C MET A 27 0.24 -7.47 -1.33
N PHE A 28 1.13 -6.58 -1.74
CA PHE A 28 1.68 -5.53 -0.90
C PHE A 28 2.01 -4.28 -1.72
N LEU A 29 2.12 -3.15 -1.05
CA LEU A 29 2.50 -1.90 -1.70
C LEU A 29 4.02 -1.75 -1.74
N PRO A 30 4.57 -1.22 -2.86
CA PRO A 30 6.02 -1.10 -3.03
C PRO A 30 6.65 -0.10 -2.06
N ASP A 31 7.90 -0.29 -1.76
CA ASP A 31 8.69 0.57 -0.85
C ASP A 31 8.83 2.01 -1.37
N ARG A 32 8.52 2.25 -2.65
CA ARG A 32 8.42 3.61 -3.20
C ARG A 32 7.36 4.45 -2.48
N LEU A 33 6.26 3.82 -2.04
CA LEU A 33 5.21 4.50 -1.29
C LEU A 33 5.71 4.92 0.11
N LEU A 34 6.52 4.08 0.75
CA LEU A 34 7.19 4.43 2.00
C LEU A 34 8.16 5.60 1.80
N ALA A 35 8.97 5.57 0.73
CA ALA A 35 9.88 6.66 0.41
C ALA A 35 9.12 7.98 0.20
N MET A 36 8.00 7.96 -0.51
CA MET A 36 7.13 9.12 -0.67
C MET A 36 6.57 9.61 0.67
N SER A 37 6.13 8.69 1.53
CA SER A 37 5.65 9.02 2.88
C SER A 37 6.72 9.77 3.68
N ILE A 38 7.96 9.29 3.68
CA ILE A 38 9.08 9.91 4.38
C ILE A 38 9.36 11.32 3.83
N VAL A 39 9.32 11.49 2.51
CA VAL A 39 9.52 12.81 1.88
C VAL A 39 8.42 13.80 2.30
N PHE A 40 7.15 13.37 2.31
CA PHE A 40 6.05 14.22 2.75
C PHE A 40 6.15 14.57 4.24
N LEU A 41 6.49 13.61 5.10
CA LEU A 41 6.65 13.86 6.53
C LEU A 41 7.82 14.83 6.80
N ALA A 42 8.94 14.64 6.11
CA ALA A 42 10.08 15.57 6.19
C ALA A 42 9.71 16.98 5.69
N GLY A 43 8.97 17.06 4.57
CA GLY A 43 8.42 18.31 4.05
C GLY A 43 7.48 19.00 5.04
N GLY A 44 6.68 18.23 5.78
CA GLY A 44 5.84 18.73 6.86
C GLY A 44 6.64 19.38 7.97
N ILE A 45 7.74 18.76 8.40
CA ILE A 45 8.64 19.31 9.43
C ILE A 45 9.27 20.61 8.94
N VAL A 46 9.75 20.66 7.71
CA VAL A 46 10.30 21.89 7.10
C VAL A 46 9.23 22.99 7.04
N SER A 47 7.99 22.64 6.68
CA SER A 47 6.87 23.59 6.63
C SER A 47 6.53 24.15 7.99
N ILE A 48 6.68 23.39 9.09
CA ILE A 48 6.53 23.90 10.47
C ILE A 48 7.57 24.98 10.75
N ALA A 49 8.84 24.71 10.44
CA ALA A 49 9.92 25.69 10.65
C ALA A 49 9.65 26.98 9.86
N LEU A 50 9.19 26.87 8.61
CA LEU A 50 8.86 28.04 7.78
C LEU A 50 7.61 28.76 8.29
N ALA A 51 6.63 28.09 8.84
CA ALA A 51 5.44 28.69 9.43
C ALA A 51 5.80 29.56 10.65
N ILE A 52 6.76 29.13 11.46
CA ILE A 52 7.24 29.87 12.63
C ILE A 52 7.99 31.14 12.21
N ILE A 53 8.79 31.06 11.13
CA ILE A 53 9.68 32.15 10.71
C ILE A 53 8.96 33.18 9.82
N ASN A 54 8.11 32.73 8.89
CA ASN A 54 7.63 33.61 7.81
C ASN A 54 6.15 33.98 7.91
N SER A 55 5.21 33.05 8.00
CA SER A 55 3.79 33.37 8.09
C SER A 55 2.88 32.15 8.24
N VAL A 56 1.64 32.41 8.68
CA VAL A 56 0.54 31.44 8.83
C VAL A 56 0.22 30.69 7.53
N THR A 57 0.57 31.20 6.36
CA THR A 57 0.30 30.56 5.06
C THR A 57 0.94 29.17 4.97
N TRP A 58 2.08 28.95 5.62
CA TRP A 58 2.78 27.66 5.63
C TRP A 58 2.07 26.58 6.47
N VAL A 59 1.11 26.97 7.32
CA VAL A 59 0.31 26.02 8.11
C VAL A 59 -0.49 25.09 7.20
N LEU A 60 -1.00 25.58 6.07
CA LEU A 60 -1.68 24.75 5.09
C LEU A 60 -0.74 23.69 4.50
N GLY A 61 0.50 24.06 4.22
CA GLY A 61 1.55 23.13 3.76
C GLY A 61 1.82 22.02 4.80
N VAL A 62 1.88 22.38 6.08
CA VAL A 62 2.03 21.41 7.18
C VAL A 62 0.90 20.37 7.15
N VAL A 63 -0.36 20.83 7.12
CA VAL A 63 -1.53 19.96 7.15
C VAL A 63 -1.53 19.00 5.94
N ILE A 64 -1.28 19.52 4.74
CA ILE A 64 -1.26 18.73 3.51
C ILE A 64 -0.15 17.68 3.57
N CYS A 65 1.07 18.08 3.91
CA CYS A 65 2.22 17.17 3.96
C CYS A 65 2.02 16.05 4.98
N PHE A 66 1.55 16.36 6.18
CA PHE A 66 1.29 15.31 7.18
C PHE A 66 0.12 14.42 6.78
N ALA A 67 -0.96 14.96 6.23
CA ALA A 67 -2.09 14.16 5.79
C ALA A 67 -1.68 13.13 4.73
N PHE A 68 -0.97 13.55 3.69
CA PHE A 68 -0.48 12.65 2.64
C PHE A 68 0.61 11.70 3.14
N GLY A 69 1.54 12.18 3.95
CA GLY A 69 2.60 11.35 4.52
C GLY A 69 2.06 10.22 5.41
N ILE A 70 1.13 10.54 6.30
CA ILE A 70 0.49 9.56 7.18
C ILE A 70 -0.37 8.58 6.37
N ALA A 71 -1.18 9.07 5.42
CA ALA A 71 -2.01 8.21 4.58
C ALA A 71 -1.16 7.22 3.77
N ALA A 72 -0.08 7.68 3.14
CA ALA A 72 0.84 6.83 2.39
C ALA A 72 1.52 5.78 3.30
N LEU A 73 1.91 6.16 4.51
CA LEU A 73 2.51 5.25 5.48
C LEU A 73 1.52 4.17 5.93
N LEU A 74 0.28 4.55 6.21
CA LEU A 74 -0.77 3.61 6.61
C LEU A 74 -1.11 2.63 5.48
N CYS A 75 -1.20 3.11 4.24
CA CYS A 75 -1.39 2.25 3.07
C CYS A 75 -0.26 1.25 2.94
N TRP A 76 0.99 1.72 2.96
CA TRP A 76 2.16 0.85 2.83
C TRP A 76 2.25 -0.20 3.92
N LYS A 77 1.96 0.18 5.17
CA LYS A 77 2.09 -0.71 6.32
C LYS A 77 0.98 -1.74 6.41
N ASN A 78 -0.26 -1.33 6.16
CA ASN A 78 -1.43 -2.12 6.50
C ASN A 78 -2.07 -2.79 5.28
N GLN A 79 -2.10 -2.12 4.12
CA GLN A 79 -2.85 -2.63 2.98
C GLN A 79 -2.17 -3.84 2.35
N SER A 80 -2.79 -5.01 2.50
CA SER A 80 -2.24 -6.27 2.02
C SER A 80 -3.33 -7.32 1.77
N ILE A 81 -3.02 -8.27 0.88
CA ILE A 81 -3.80 -9.49 0.69
C ILE A 81 -2.89 -10.68 1.00
N ARG A 82 -3.39 -11.65 1.75
CA ARG A 82 -2.72 -12.93 2.01
C ARG A 82 -3.63 -14.08 1.67
N ILE A 83 -3.10 -15.05 0.98
CA ILE A 83 -3.77 -16.35 0.77
C ILE A 83 -3.60 -17.15 2.06
N VAL A 84 -4.73 -17.50 2.68
CA VAL A 84 -4.75 -18.28 3.92
C VAL A 84 -4.88 -19.76 3.59
N SER A 85 -5.69 -20.11 2.58
CA SER A 85 -5.87 -21.46 2.09
C SER A 85 -6.15 -21.44 0.59
N ASP A 86 -6.29 -22.63 -0.01
CA ASP A 86 -6.63 -22.74 -1.43
C ASP A 86 -7.99 -22.11 -1.79
N GLU A 87 -8.85 -21.92 -0.81
CA GLU A 87 -10.20 -21.40 -0.99
C GLU A 87 -10.40 -19.99 -0.42
N GLN A 88 -9.48 -19.50 0.44
CA GLN A 88 -9.68 -18.27 1.19
C GLN A 88 -8.47 -17.35 1.15
N PHE A 89 -8.75 -16.06 1.13
CA PHE A 89 -7.77 -15.01 1.30
C PHE A 89 -8.23 -13.96 2.32
N THR A 90 -7.27 -13.28 2.93
CA THR A 90 -7.53 -12.14 3.81
C THR A 90 -7.14 -10.86 3.11
N TYR A 91 -7.97 -9.83 3.28
CA TYR A 91 -7.67 -8.47 2.86
C TYR A 91 -7.60 -7.56 4.08
N THR A 92 -6.50 -6.86 4.23
CA THR A 92 -6.31 -5.84 5.25
C THR A 92 -6.38 -4.46 4.61
N THR A 93 -7.27 -3.62 5.12
CA THR A 93 -7.45 -2.24 4.65
C THR A 93 -6.32 -1.34 5.16
N MET A 94 -6.21 -0.11 4.60
CA MET A 94 -5.24 0.89 5.08
C MET A 94 -5.38 1.19 6.59
N PHE A 95 -6.57 1.06 7.15
CA PHE A 95 -6.83 1.25 8.59
C PHE A 95 -6.56 0.02 9.46
N GLY A 96 -5.98 -1.04 8.89
CA GLY A 96 -5.64 -2.26 9.62
C GLY A 96 -6.81 -3.20 9.90
N LYS A 97 -7.99 -2.97 9.30
CA LYS A 97 -9.11 -3.90 9.40
C LYS A 97 -8.90 -5.07 8.45
N THR A 98 -8.81 -6.28 9.00
CA THR A 98 -8.66 -7.51 8.24
C THR A 98 -10.00 -8.21 8.09
N ARG A 99 -10.30 -8.66 6.88
CA ARG A 99 -11.47 -9.48 6.55
C ARG A 99 -11.05 -10.67 5.74
N THR A 100 -11.74 -11.80 5.95
CA THR A 100 -11.50 -13.03 5.20
C THR A 100 -12.60 -13.20 4.16
N TYR A 101 -12.18 -13.55 2.95
CA TYR A 101 -13.06 -13.79 1.81
C TYR A 101 -12.76 -15.15 1.19
N SER A 102 -13.76 -15.74 0.54
CA SER A 102 -13.56 -16.93 -0.29
C SER A 102 -13.32 -16.54 -1.75
N PHE A 103 -12.45 -17.26 -2.44
CA PHE A 103 -12.28 -17.09 -3.89
C PHE A 103 -13.55 -17.44 -4.67
N SER A 104 -14.38 -18.34 -4.12
CA SER A 104 -15.69 -18.69 -4.71
C SER A 104 -16.71 -17.54 -4.67
N ASP A 105 -16.54 -16.59 -3.75
CA ASP A 105 -17.44 -15.44 -3.60
C ASP A 105 -17.06 -14.26 -4.52
N ILE A 106 -16.03 -14.41 -5.33
CA ILE A 106 -15.64 -13.43 -6.34
C ILE A 106 -16.74 -13.36 -7.39
N GLN A 107 -17.31 -12.17 -7.57
CA GLN A 107 -18.41 -11.89 -8.50
C GLN A 107 -17.95 -11.18 -9.77
N GLY A 108 -16.77 -10.58 -9.75
CA GLY A 108 -16.23 -9.87 -10.88
C GLY A 108 -15.02 -9.02 -10.55
N LEU A 109 -14.37 -8.54 -11.60
CA LEU A 109 -13.23 -7.65 -11.55
C LEU A 109 -13.49 -6.43 -12.42
N ARG A 110 -13.35 -5.23 -11.86
CA ARG A 110 -13.41 -3.98 -12.60
C ARG A 110 -12.03 -3.35 -12.64
N ARG A 111 -11.52 -3.14 -13.83
CA ARG A 111 -10.30 -2.38 -14.05
C ARG A 111 -10.63 -0.89 -14.20
N ASN A 112 -10.10 -0.08 -13.31
CA ASN A 112 -10.10 1.37 -13.42
C ASN A 112 -8.74 1.84 -13.98
N GLN A 113 -8.61 3.15 -14.20
CA GLN A 113 -7.39 3.74 -14.75
C GLN A 113 -6.18 3.54 -13.81
N ASP A 114 -6.41 3.66 -12.50
CA ASP A 114 -5.36 3.64 -11.45
C ASP A 114 -5.57 2.55 -10.38
N SER A 115 -6.48 1.60 -10.62
CA SER A 115 -6.78 0.56 -9.64
C SER A 115 -7.57 -0.60 -10.21
N LEU A 116 -7.53 -1.72 -9.51
CA LEU A 116 -8.38 -2.87 -9.73
C LEU A 116 -9.38 -2.96 -8.58
N THR A 117 -10.65 -3.15 -8.89
CA THR A 117 -11.69 -3.39 -7.89
C THR A 117 -12.22 -4.79 -8.07
N LEU A 118 -11.98 -5.64 -7.07
CA LEU A 118 -12.52 -6.98 -7.00
C LEU A 118 -13.83 -6.95 -6.22
N PHE A 119 -14.90 -7.48 -6.81
CA PHE A 119 -16.20 -7.61 -6.16
C PHE A 119 -16.29 -9.01 -5.53
N VAL A 120 -16.41 -9.05 -4.20
CA VAL A 120 -16.45 -10.28 -3.42
C VAL A 120 -17.57 -10.18 -2.40
N ALA A 121 -18.53 -11.12 -2.41
CA ALA A 121 -19.61 -11.19 -1.42
C ALA A 121 -20.33 -9.84 -1.18
N ASN A 122 -20.65 -9.09 -2.24
CA ASN A 122 -21.23 -7.75 -2.19
C ASN A 122 -20.33 -6.64 -1.58
N GLU A 123 -19.09 -6.94 -1.30
CA GLU A 123 -18.07 -5.97 -0.87
C GLU A 123 -17.08 -5.65 -1.99
N LYS A 124 -16.39 -4.54 -1.85
CA LYS A 124 -15.37 -4.09 -2.81
C LYS A 124 -13.99 -4.20 -2.17
N VAL A 125 -13.15 -5.04 -2.75
CA VAL A 125 -11.74 -5.11 -2.42
C VAL A 125 -10.98 -4.23 -3.42
N HIS A 126 -10.37 -3.16 -2.93
CA HIS A 126 -9.66 -2.21 -3.75
C HIS A 126 -8.17 -2.56 -3.78
N ILE A 127 -7.65 -2.73 -5.00
CA ILE A 127 -6.26 -3.06 -5.26
C ILE A 127 -5.66 -1.89 -6.04
N GLU A 128 -4.70 -1.20 -5.46
CA GLU A 128 -4.00 -0.10 -6.11
C GLU A 128 -3.18 -0.59 -7.30
N SER A 129 -3.09 0.21 -8.36
CA SER A 129 -2.29 -0.15 -9.55
C SER A 129 -0.79 -0.30 -9.26
N MET A 130 -0.32 0.34 -8.19
CA MET A 130 1.06 0.24 -7.72
C MET A 130 1.32 -1.01 -6.86
N ALA A 131 0.28 -1.76 -6.50
CA ALA A 131 0.42 -2.96 -5.69
C ALA A 131 1.17 -4.06 -6.46
N ILE A 132 2.05 -4.73 -5.76
CA ILE A 132 2.74 -5.92 -6.26
C ILE A 132 1.89 -7.12 -5.90
N LEU A 133 1.50 -7.88 -6.92
CA LEU A 133 0.69 -9.09 -6.79
C LEU A 133 1.57 -10.31 -7.00
N SER A 134 1.43 -11.33 -6.17
CA SER A 134 2.07 -12.63 -6.40
C SER A 134 1.40 -13.34 -7.59
N GLU A 135 2.17 -14.10 -8.36
CA GLU A 135 1.64 -14.94 -9.45
C GLU A 135 0.55 -15.88 -8.95
N ARG A 136 0.72 -16.43 -7.76
CA ARG A 136 -0.25 -17.31 -7.10
C ARG A 136 -1.59 -16.61 -6.85
N LEU A 137 -1.59 -15.34 -6.43
CA LEU A 137 -2.83 -14.58 -6.21
C LEU A 137 -3.52 -14.28 -7.54
N VAL A 138 -2.77 -13.87 -8.55
CA VAL A 138 -3.31 -13.60 -9.89
C VAL A 138 -3.96 -14.85 -10.47
N GLU A 139 -3.28 -15.98 -10.44
CA GLU A 139 -3.81 -17.28 -10.92
C GLU A 139 -5.11 -17.69 -10.21
N ARG A 140 -5.19 -17.49 -8.87
CA ARG A 140 -6.39 -17.82 -8.10
C ARG A 140 -7.56 -16.91 -8.46
N ILE A 141 -7.32 -15.63 -8.66
CA ILE A 141 -8.36 -14.67 -9.10
C ILE A 141 -8.83 -15.03 -10.52
N ASP A 142 -7.92 -15.29 -11.44
CA ASP A 142 -8.25 -15.64 -12.82
C ASP A 142 -9.08 -16.94 -12.88
N ASN A 143 -8.67 -17.97 -12.16
CA ASN A 143 -9.43 -19.23 -12.06
C ASN A 143 -10.83 -19.02 -11.45
N ALA A 144 -10.99 -18.10 -10.51
CA ALA A 144 -12.29 -17.77 -9.95
C ALA A 144 -13.17 -17.02 -10.96
N LEU A 145 -12.61 -16.14 -11.75
CA LEU A 145 -13.32 -15.37 -12.79
C LEU A 145 -13.72 -16.24 -13.98
N GLU A 146 -12.91 -17.23 -14.36
CA GLU A 146 -13.24 -18.18 -15.43
C GLU A 146 -14.46 -19.06 -15.08
N LYS A 147 -14.69 -19.33 -13.82
CA LYS A 147 -15.87 -20.10 -13.36
C LYS A 147 -17.18 -19.32 -13.43
N ILE A 148 -17.10 -17.99 -13.58
CA ILE A 148 -18.27 -17.10 -13.63
C ILE A 148 -18.73 -16.86 -15.08
N ASN A 149 -17.82 -17.00 -16.07
CA ASN A 149 -18.08 -16.87 -17.49
C ASN A 149 -18.47 -18.24 -18.09
#